data_8774c2ca7311948089c822967a3df825
#
_entry.id   8774c2ca7311948089c822967a3df825
#
_cell.length_a   1.000
_cell.length_b   1.000
_cell.length_c   1.000
_cell.angle_alpha   90.00
_cell.angle_beta   90.00
_cell.angle_gamma   90.00
#
_symmetry.space_group_name_H-M   'P 1'
#
loop_
_entity.id
_entity.type
_entity.pdbx_description
1 polymer ?
#
loop_
_entity_poly.entity_id
_entity_poly.type
_entity_poly.pdbx_seq_one_letter_code
_entity_poly.pdbx_strand_id
1 'polypeptide(L)'
;MIPHKQLTLVDIFEDCQNIFEEDKPQFLSLLEEHINLSDFIPLEFYNHFYASTGRSRKYSLTALLWAVILQKIFSIPTDQLLLTFLQYSKPLRDFCGFTKVPDASKITRFKQDFEHHIECVFHNLVDITEPICQAIDTEKADMLLFDTSGIEAWVTENNPKFANRIIKQLKAYAKNLEANNDFDPYKAAYGTMPPHATANPAIQQMYINGHFCYAYKFGVVTNGLGIIRHISFYNKDFLDAHPEVIIEKKAKSPDEDKSLADAKALIPTLDDFFKKHPLIKPNTFLGDAAFDSISIYKYLLEDSCFKRAYIPLKNKLSIPNVDYKTNENGNPCCPNDPSLPMKREGNKSHLRCGVPTMKFVCPKMKWVWDKERKRSYRKCECENPCTTSSCGRMIYVYPEQNLRAYPGTTRGNEEWDSTYKIRVNVEKSINHIKDSFCLANRKTQNAKTLHSDLLIAGIAQLITVVLADKIHRHEYIRSLKPLIA
;
A
#
# COMPACT_ATOMS: atom_id res chain seq x y z
N MET A 1 18.53 -20.58 -64.70
CA MET A 1 17.09 -20.88 -64.57
C MET A 1 16.75 -20.81 -63.10
N ILE A 2 16.00 -19.84 -62.66
CA ILE A 2 15.48 -19.77 -61.27
C ILE A 2 14.29 -20.75 -61.27
N PRO A 3 14.29 -21.80 -60.46
CA PRO A 3 13.15 -22.69 -60.41
C PRO A 3 11.95 -21.92 -59.84
N HIS A 4 10.94 -21.69 -60.63
CA HIS A 4 9.64 -21.22 -60.19
C HIS A 4 8.98 -22.34 -59.38
N LYS A 5 9.09 -22.27 -58.06
CA LYS A 5 8.25 -23.09 -57.15
C LYS A 5 6.83 -22.54 -57.29
N GLN A 6 5.92 -23.33 -57.83
CA GLN A 6 4.50 -22.98 -57.88
C GLN A 6 3.97 -23.04 -56.42
N LEU A 7 3.70 -21.88 -55.82
CA LEU A 7 3.13 -21.81 -54.47
C LEU A 7 1.69 -22.35 -54.51
N THR A 8 1.41 -23.27 -53.64
CA THR A 8 0.05 -23.74 -53.40
C THR A 8 -0.71 -22.74 -52.50
N LEU A 9 -2.04 -22.78 -52.48
CA LEU A 9 -2.84 -22.02 -51.54
C LEU A 9 -2.48 -22.33 -50.05
N VAL A 10 -2.05 -23.54 -49.79
CA VAL A 10 -1.60 -23.98 -48.47
C VAL A 10 -0.27 -23.29 -48.09
N ASP A 11 0.74 -23.26 -49.03
CA ASP A 11 1.99 -22.57 -48.80
C ASP A 11 1.77 -21.08 -48.51
N ILE A 12 0.86 -20.43 -49.26
CA ILE A 12 0.50 -19.02 -49.04
C ILE A 12 -0.17 -18.82 -47.68
N PHE A 13 -1.03 -19.78 -47.28
CA PHE A 13 -1.71 -19.70 -45.96
C PHE A 13 -0.73 -19.90 -44.81
N GLU A 14 0.21 -20.85 -44.93
CA GLU A 14 1.28 -21.10 -43.96
C GLU A 14 2.23 -19.90 -43.88
N ASP A 15 2.65 -19.31 -45.00
CA ASP A 15 3.49 -18.11 -45.04
C ASP A 15 2.77 -16.91 -44.38
N CYS A 16 1.47 -16.71 -44.66
CA CYS A 16 0.68 -15.68 -44.00
C CYS A 16 0.55 -15.94 -42.50
N GLN A 17 0.35 -17.19 -42.10
CA GLN A 17 0.23 -17.56 -40.70
C GLN A 17 1.55 -17.33 -39.96
N ASN A 18 2.69 -17.71 -40.54
CA ASN A 18 4.01 -17.48 -39.99
C ASN A 18 4.31 -15.97 -39.86
N ILE A 19 3.99 -15.15 -40.87
CA ILE A 19 4.13 -13.69 -40.81
C ILE A 19 3.27 -13.10 -39.68
N PHE A 20 2.05 -13.60 -39.47
CA PHE A 20 1.18 -13.15 -38.37
C PHE A 20 1.71 -13.57 -37.00
N GLU A 21 2.34 -14.73 -36.87
CA GLU A 21 2.95 -15.21 -35.62
C GLU A 21 4.26 -14.48 -35.31
N GLU A 22 5.11 -14.21 -36.34
CA GLU A 22 6.33 -13.42 -36.17
C GLU A 22 6.07 -11.96 -35.80
N ASP A 23 4.96 -11.36 -36.25
CA ASP A 23 4.57 -9.99 -35.91
C ASP A 23 3.91 -9.87 -34.52
N LYS A 24 3.61 -11.00 -33.85
CA LYS A 24 3.00 -10.97 -32.54
C LYS A 24 4.08 -10.73 -31.47
N PRO A 25 3.97 -9.66 -30.65
CA PRO A 25 4.91 -9.42 -29.58
C PRO A 25 5.01 -10.63 -28.64
N GLN A 26 6.23 -11.10 -28.37
CA GLN A 26 6.50 -12.25 -27.51
C GLN A 26 5.80 -12.14 -26.15
N PHE A 27 5.73 -10.93 -25.61
CA PHE A 27 5.04 -10.66 -24.34
C PHE A 27 3.54 -11.02 -24.39
N LEU A 28 2.84 -10.71 -25.48
CA LEU A 28 1.42 -11.08 -25.62
C LEU A 28 1.24 -12.59 -25.75
N SER A 29 2.18 -13.27 -26.41
CA SER A 29 2.20 -14.74 -26.49
C SER A 29 2.37 -15.38 -25.10
N LEU A 30 3.28 -14.85 -24.25
CA LEU A 30 3.46 -15.30 -22.88
C LEU A 30 2.18 -15.11 -22.04
N LEU A 31 1.49 -13.97 -22.21
CA LEU A 31 0.21 -13.76 -21.50
C LEU A 31 -0.86 -14.75 -21.94
N GLU A 32 -1.00 -15.03 -23.25
CA GLU A 32 -1.98 -16.00 -23.75
C GLU A 32 -1.69 -17.43 -23.29
N GLU A 33 -0.43 -17.83 -23.25
CA GLU A 33 -0.02 -19.17 -22.86
C GLU A 33 -0.27 -19.42 -21.36
N HIS A 34 0.00 -18.44 -20.53
CA HIS A 34 0.04 -18.63 -19.08
C HIS A 34 -1.14 -18.04 -18.31
N ILE A 35 -1.88 -17.08 -18.88
CA ILE A 35 -2.94 -16.35 -18.18
C ILE A 35 -4.29 -16.54 -18.86
N ASN A 36 -5.14 -17.34 -18.28
CA ASN A 36 -6.56 -17.38 -18.65
C ASN A 36 -7.36 -16.44 -17.72
N LEU A 37 -7.71 -15.25 -18.21
CA LEU A 37 -8.42 -14.24 -17.41
C LEU A 37 -9.76 -14.75 -16.87
N SER A 38 -10.40 -15.71 -17.56
CA SER A 38 -11.70 -16.27 -17.14
C SER A 38 -11.62 -17.00 -15.80
N ASP A 39 -10.44 -17.52 -15.41
CA ASP A 39 -10.24 -18.25 -14.15
C ASP A 39 -10.28 -17.30 -12.93
N PHE A 40 -10.12 -16.00 -13.17
CA PHE A 40 -10.09 -14.98 -12.12
C PHE A 40 -11.40 -14.22 -11.97
N ILE A 41 -12.33 -14.37 -12.92
CA ILE A 41 -13.59 -13.63 -12.94
C ILE A 41 -14.65 -14.45 -12.19
N PRO A 42 -15.23 -13.93 -11.09
CA PRO A 42 -16.34 -14.59 -10.41
C PRO A 42 -17.56 -14.80 -11.33
N LEU A 43 -18.25 -15.93 -11.15
CA LEU A 43 -19.45 -16.26 -11.94
C LEU A 43 -20.54 -15.19 -11.86
N GLU A 44 -20.66 -14.53 -10.69
CA GLU A 44 -21.60 -13.43 -10.49
C GLU A 44 -21.35 -12.27 -11.45
N PHE A 45 -20.09 -11.96 -11.76
CA PHE A 45 -19.75 -10.92 -12.74
C PHE A 45 -20.24 -11.31 -14.15
N TYR A 46 -20.03 -12.55 -14.57
CA TYR A 46 -20.57 -13.05 -15.84
C TYR A 46 -22.09 -12.95 -15.90
N ASN A 47 -22.77 -13.40 -14.85
CA ASN A 47 -24.22 -13.39 -14.77
C ASN A 47 -24.80 -11.96 -14.84
N HIS A 48 -24.15 -11.00 -14.15
CA HIS A 48 -24.57 -9.60 -14.19
C HIS A 48 -24.24 -8.97 -15.54
N PHE A 49 -23.05 -9.23 -16.09
CA PHE A 49 -22.62 -8.65 -17.36
C PHE A 49 -23.47 -9.13 -18.54
N TYR A 50 -23.81 -10.42 -18.58
CA TYR A 50 -24.64 -11.05 -19.62
C TYR A 50 -26.07 -11.30 -19.16
N ALA A 51 -26.66 -10.36 -18.41
CA ALA A 51 -28.03 -10.49 -17.94
C ALA A 51 -29.00 -10.85 -19.08
N SER A 52 -29.95 -11.74 -18.78
CA SER A 52 -30.94 -12.26 -19.74
C SER A 52 -31.92 -11.20 -20.27
N THR A 53 -32.02 -10.07 -19.57
CA THR A 53 -32.87 -8.93 -19.91
C THR A 53 -32.08 -7.77 -20.46
N GLY A 54 -32.58 -7.11 -21.50
CA GLY A 54 -31.94 -5.95 -22.12
C GLY A 54 -31.27 -6.26 -23.45
N ARG A 55 -30.54 -5.25 -23.99
CA ARG A 55 -29.84 -5.40 -25.25
C ARG A 55 -28.56 -6.24 -25.08
N SER A 56 -28.32 -7.19 -25.99
CA SER A 56 -27.14 -8.02 -26.01
C SER A 56 -25.85 -7.16 -26.00
N ARG A 57 -24.85 -7.62 -25.25
CA ARG A 57 -23.54 -6.93 -25.17
C ARG A 57 -22.79 -7.06 -26.48
N LYS A 58 -22.28 -5.94 -26.99
CA LYS A 58 -21.51 -5.88 -28.24
C LYS A 58 -20.06 -6.36 -28.07
N TYR A 59 -19.53 -6.21 -26.87
CA TYR A 59 -18.15 -6.55 -26.51
C TYR A 59 -18.18 -7.58 -25.40
N SER A 60 -17.24 -8.53 -25.42
CA SER A 60 -17.11 -9.50 -24.35
C SER A 60 -16.58 -8.88 -23.06
N LEU A 61 -16.91 -9.47 -21.92
CA LEU A 61 -16.39 -9.06 -20.62
C LEU A 61 -14.86 -9.16 -20.58
N THR A 62 -14.33 -10.28 -21.04
CA THR A 62 -12.90 -10.55 -21.08
C THR A 62 -12.14 -9.55 -21.96
N ALA A 63 -12.73 -9.17 -23.12
CA ALA A 63 -12.14 -8.16 -23.99
C ALA A 63 -12.01 -6.79 -23.32
N LEU A 64 -13.07 -6.35 -22.63
CA LEU A 64 -13.05 -5.07 -21.90
C LEU A 64 -12.05 -5.11 -20.72
N LEU A 65 -12.03 -6.21 -19.97
CA LEU A 65 -11.08 -6.38 -18.85
C LEU A 65 -9.63 -6.41 -19.35
N TRP A 66 -9.32 -7.21 -20.37
CA TRP A 66 -7.97 -7.22 -20.95
C TRP A 66 -7.53 -5.85 -21.40
N ALA A 67 -8.39 -5.11 -22.10
CA ALA A 67 -8.05 -3.77 -22.58
C ALA A 67 -7.63 -2.83 -21.43
N VAL A 68 -8.38 -2.80 -20.33
CA VAL A 68 -8.06 -1.92 -19.21
C VAL A 68 -6.90 -2.44 -18.34
N ILE A 69 -6.66 -3.75 -18.28
CA ILE A 69 -5.49 -4.35 -17.64
C ILE A 69 -4.22 -4.03 -18.42
N LEU A 70 -4.24 -4.24 -19.76
CA LEU A 70 -3.12 -3.89 -20.63
C LEU A 70 -2.83 -2.40 -20.63
N GLN A 71 -3.85 -1.55 -20.48
CA GLN A 71 -3.66 -0.11 -20.27
C GLN A 71 -2.69 0.17 -19.13
N LYS A 72 -2.80 -0.58 -18.02
CA LYS A 72 -1.91 -0.41 -16.86
C LYS A 72 -0.54 -1.01 -17.11
N ILE A 73 -0.49 -2.25 -17.61
CA ILE A 73 0.78 -2.96 -17.91
C ILE A 73 1.66 -2.16 -18.86
N PHE A 74 1.08 -1.60 -19.93
CA PHE A 74 1.80 -0.78 -20.93
C PHE A 74 1.94 0.70 -20.54
N SER A 75 1.57 1.07 -19.33
CA SER A 75 1.67 2.47 -18.85
C SER A 75 0.95 3.48 -19.73
N ILE A 76 -0.24 3.13 -20.25
CA ILE A 76 -1.03 4.01 -21.12
C ILE A 76 -1.89 4.96 -20.24
N PRO A 77 -1.64 6.29 -20.26
CA PRO A 77 -2.20 7.20 -19.27
C PRO A 77 -3.70 7.48 -19.44
N THR A 78 -4.26 7.37 -20.67
CA THR A 78 -5.64 7.75 -20.93
C THR A 78 -6.41 6.69 -21.70
N ASP A 79 -7.73 6.62 -21.48
CA ASP A 79 -8.60 5.69 -22.22
C ASP A 79 -8.61 6.01 -23.72
N GLN A 80 -8.51 7.30 -24.09
CA GLN A 80 -8.43 7.70 -25.50
C GLN A 80 -7.15 7.16 -26.16
N LEU A 81 -6.00 7.22 -25.47
CA LEU A 81 -4.76 6.70 -26.01
C LEU A 81 -4.79 5.16 -26.11
N LEU A 82 -5.39 4.48 -25.12
CA LEU A 82 -5.64 3.03 -25.20
C LEU A 82 -6.43 2.67 -26.47
N LEU A 83 -7.53 3.38 -26.74
CA LEU A 83 -8.36 3.12 -27.92
C LEU A 83 -7.60 3.41 -29.21
N THR A 84 -6.72 4.41 -29.22
CA THR A 84 -5.84 4.69 -30.36
C THR A 84 -4.89 3.50 -30.59
N PHE A 85 -4.23 2.98 -29.54
CA PHE A 85 -3.39 1.78 -29.67
C PHE A 85 -4.17 0.57 -30.18
N LEU A 86 -5.38 0.33 -29.66
CA LEU A 86 -6.24 -0.76 -30.15
C LEU A 86 -6.69 -0.59 -31.59
N GLN A 87 -6.81 0.65 -32.09
CA GLN A 87 -7.14 0.92 -33.49
C GLN A 87 -5.97 0.60 -34.43
N TYR A 88 -4.76 1.00 -34.05
CA TYR A 88 -3.57 0.90 -34.94
C TYR A 88 -2.79 -0.41 -34.75
N SER A 89 -2.83 -1.05 -33.57
CA SER A 89 -2.15 -2.32 -33.32
C SER A 89 -3.12 -3.50 -33.47
N LYS A 90 -2.99 -4.24 -34.59
CA LYS A 90 -3.77 -5.46 -34.80
C LYS A 90 -3.46 -6.52 -33.73
N PRO A 91 -2.17 -6.85 -33.42
CA PRO A 91 -1.87 -7.84 -32.39
C PRO A 91 -2.49 -7.53 -31.04
N LEU A 92 -2.45 -6.27 -30.59
CA LEU A 92 -3.05 -5.86 -29.33
C LEU A 92 -4.58 -5.99 -29.33
N ARG A 93 -5.22 -5.60 -30.43
CA ARG A 93 -6.66 -5.71 -30.61
C ARG A 93 -7.13 -7.16 -30.63
N ASP A 94 -6.42 -8.01 -31.37
CA ASP A 94 -6.76 -9.43 -31.51
C ASP A 94 -6.55 -10.16 -30.18
N PHE A 95 -5.45 -9.88 -29.45
CA PHE A 95 -5.22 -10.37 -28.10
C PHE A 95 -6.39 -10.05 -27.15
N CYS A 96 -6.91 -8.83 -27.18
CA CYS A 96 -8.10 -8.47 -26.37
C CYS A 96 -9.37 -9.16 -26.88
N GLY A 97 -9.41 -9.67 -28.12
CA GLY A 97 -10.61 -10.27 -28.71
C GLY A 97 -11.59 -9.25 -29.30
N PHE A 98 -11.14 -8.07 -29.72
CA PHE A 98 -11.98 -7.06 -30.35
C PHE A 98 -12.04 -7.20 -31.86
N THR A 99 -13.21 -7.46 -32.41
CA THR A 99 -13.48 -7.32 -33.86
C THR A 99 -13.63 -5.84 -34.27
N LYS A 100 -14.17 -5.01 -33.37
CA LYS A 100 -14.32 -3.57 -33.52
C LYS A 100 -13.97 -2.88 -32.19
N VAL A 101 -13.09 -1.88 -32.25
CA VAL A 101 -12.67 -1.12 -31.06
C VAL A 101 -13.87 -0.36 -30.47
N PRO A 102 -14.08 -0.40 -29.13
CA PRO A 102 -15.13 0.36 -28.47
C PRO A 102 -14.85 1.88 -28.50
N ASP A 103 -15.86 2.69 -28.23
CA ASP A 103 -15.68 4.12 -27.95
C ASP A 103 -15.31 4.37 -26.47
N ALA A 104 -14.77 5.56 -26.20
CA ALA A 104 -14.32 5.93 -24.85
C ALA A 104 -15.45 5.87 -23.80
N SER A 105 -16.70 6.16 -24.21
CA SER A 105 -17.85 6.12 -23.30
C SER A 105 -18.15 4.69 -22.83
N LYS A 106 -17.81 3.68 -23.61
CA LYS A 106 -17.98 2.27 -23.24
C LYS A 106 -17.00 1.86 -22.15
N ILE A 107 -15.75 2.27 -22.27
CA ILE A 107 -14.73 2.02 -21.23
C ILE A 107 -15.11 2.73 -19.92
N THR A 108 -15.52 3.99 -20.02
CA THR A 108 -15.95 4.76 -18.84
C THR A 108 -17.15 4.12 -18.14
N ARG A 109 -18.21 3.77 -18.91
CA ARG A 109 -19.38 3.08 -18.34
C ARG A 109 -19.04 1.72 -17.76
N PHE A 110 -18.19 0.96 -18.44
CA PHE A 110 -17.72 -0.33 -17.91
C PHE A 110 -17.12 -0.19 -16.52
N LYS A 111 -16.23 0.79 -16.32
CA LYS A 111 -15.63 1.08 -15.03
C LYS A 111 -16.64 1.52 -13.97
N GLN A 112 -17.63 2.33 -14.35
CA GLN A 112 -18.65 2.86 -13.43
C GLN A 112 -19.74 1.85 -13.07
N ASP A 113 -20.24 1.11 -14.06
CA ASP A 113 -21.35 0.20 -13.89
C ASP A 113 -20.91 -1.11 -13.19
N PHE A 114 -19.64 -1.49 -13.32
CA PHE A 114 -19.11 -2.76 -12.81
C PHE A 114 -18.00 -2.59 -11.75
N GLU A 115 -17.91 -1.42 -11.10
CA GLU A 115 -16.93 -1.12 -10.04
C GLU A 115 -16.85 -2.24 -8.99
N HIS A 116 -17.98 -2.62 -8.41
CA HIS A 116 -18.06 -3.67 -7.40
C HIS A 116 -17.58 -5.04 -7.92
N HIS A 117 -17.91 -5.39 -9.16
CA HIS A 117 -17.46 -6.67 -9.75
C HIS A 117 -15.98 -6.67 -10.06
N ILE A 118 -15.41 -5.52 -10.46
CA ILE A 118 -13.96 -5.34 -10.62
C ILE A 118 -13.27 -5.51 -9.25
N GLU A 119 -13.87 -5.02 -8.18
CA GLU A 119 -13.40 -5.24 -6.81
C GLU A 119 -13.41 -6.73 -6.44
N CYS A 120 -14.45 -7.47 -6.80
CA CYS A 120 -14.50 -8.92 -6.58
C CYS A 120 -13.36 -9.66 -7.34
N VAL A 121 -13.05 -9.28 -8.58
CA VAL A 121 -11.91 -9.83 -9.34
C VAL A 121 -10.59 -9.53 -8.62
N PHE A 122 -10.42 -8.30 -8.11
CA PHE A 122 -9.23 -7.92 -7.35
C PHE A 122 -9.04 -8.81 -6.12
N HIS A 123 -10.10 -8.99 -5.30
CA HIS A 123 -10.02 -9.80 -4.08
C HIS A 123 -9.80 -11.28 -4.38
N ASN A 124 -10.42 -11.84 -5.44
CA ASN A 124 -10.15 -13.20 -5.87
C ASN A 124 -8.67 -13.41 -6.24
N LEU A 125 -8.07 -12.47 -6.96
CA LEU A 125 -6.65 -12.51 -7.29
C LEU A 125 -5.74 -12.36 -6.06
N VAL A 126 -6.16 -11.61 -5.04
CA VAL A 126 -5.43 -11.54 -3.76
C VAL A 126 -5.33 -12.92 -3.13
N ASP A 127 -6.46 -13.65 -3.05
CA ASP A 127 -6.49 -15.00 -2.47
C ASP A 127 -5.67 -16.00 -3.31
N ILE A 128 -5.75 -15.93 -4.64
CA ILE A 128 -4.98 -16.79 -5.56
C ILE A 128 -3.47 -16.54 -5.44
N THR A 129 -3.06 -15.29 -5.25
CA THR A 129 -1.64 -14.93 -5.19
C THR A 129 -1.02 -15.05 -3.79
N GLU A 130 -1.82 -15.27 -2.75
CA GLU A 130 -1.29 -15.45 -1.39
C GLU A 130 -0.38 -16.67 -1.27
N PRO A 131 -0.77 -17.88 -1.70
CA PRO A 131 0.13 -19.04 -1.63
C PRO A 131 1.40 -18.88 -2.48
N ILE A 132 1.33 -18.14 -3.59
CA ILE A 132 2.52 -17.81 -4.41
C ILE A 132 3.49 -16.96 -3.61
N CYS A 133 2.99 -15.90 -2.95
CA CYS A 133 3.81 -15.04 -2.10
C CYS A 133 4.43 -15.78 -0.93
N GLN A 134 3.66 -16.69 -0.30
CA GLN A 134 4.14 -17.56 0.78
C GLN A 134 5.26 -18.50 0.31
N ALA A 135 5.15 -19.05 -0.90
CA ALA A 135 6.18 -19.91 -1.48
C ALA A 135 7.48 -19.16 -1.82
N ILE A 136 7.39 -17.89 -2.21
CA ILE A 136 8.55 -17.05 -2.53
C ILE A 136 9.33 -16.65 -1.27
N ASP A 137 8.65 -16.11 -0.27
CA ASP A 137 9.27 -15.65 0.98
C ASP A 137 8.19 -15.55 2.07
N THR A 138 8.05 -16.61 2.86
CA THR A 138 7.05 -16.72 3.93
C THR A 138 7.18 -15.58 4.95
N GLU A 139 8.40 -15.16 5.31
CA GLU A 139 8.59 -14.11 6.31
C GLU A 139 8.04 -12.77 5.81
N LYS A 140 8.34 -12.41 4.55
CA LYS A 140 7.81 -11.18 3.95
C LYS A 140 6.33 -11.29 3.58
N ALA A 141 5.84 -12.46 3.21
CA ALA A 141 4.42 -12.67 2.96
C ALA A 141 3.59 -12.48 4.23
N ASP A 142 4.11 -12.90 5.40
CA ASP A 142 3.50 -12.72 6.72
C ASP A 142 3.61 -11.30 7.30
N MET A 143 4.22 -10.37 6.58
CA MET A 143 4.23 -8.96 6.94
C MET A 143 3.07 -8.22 6.27
N LEU A 144 2.51 -7.24 6.95
CA LEU A 144 1.50 -6.34 6.41
C LEU A 144 1.96 -4.89 6.59
N LEU A 145 1.97 -4.17 5.48
CA LEU A 145 2.40 -2.79 5.40
C LEU A 145 1.22 -1.93 4.97
N PHE A 146 1.05 -0.78 5.61
CA PHE A 146 0.00 0.17 5.25
C PHE A 146 0.56 1.57 5.08
N ASP A 147 0.06 2.25 4.04
CA ASP A 147 0.30 3.67 3.83
C ASP A 147 -0.85 4.29 3.02
N THR A 148 -1.01 5.60 3.10
CA THR A 148 -2.04 6.33 2.36
C THR A 148 -1.42 7.27 1.33
N SER A 149 -2.20 7.62 0.33
CA SER A 149 -1.80 8.60 -0.66
C SER A 149 -3.02 9.28 -1.28
N GLY A 150 -2.78 10.27 -2.14
CA GLY A 150 -3.81 10.95 -2.88
C GLY A 150 -3.54 10.98 -4.38
N ILE A 151 -4.62 11.06 -5.15
CA ILE A 151 -4.57 11.33 -6.59
C ILE A 151 -5.28 12.65 -6.83
N GLU A 152 -4.54 13.61 -7.39
CA GLU A 152 -5.05 14.95 -7.71
C GLU A 152 -6.22 14.84 -8.69
N ALA A 153 -7.34 15.49 -8.35
CA ALA A 153 -8.54 15.45 -9.14
C ALA A 153 -8.56 16.56 -10.21
N TRP A 154 -9.29 16.32 -11.29
CA TRP A 154 -9.49 17.30 -12.35
C TRP A 154 -10.63 18.26 -11.99
N VAL A 155 -10.31 19.25 -11.13
CA VAL A 155 -11.28 20.24 -10.62
C VAL A 155 -10.76 21.67 -10.80
N THR A 156 -11.69 22.62 -10.77
CA THR A 156 -11.38 24.04 -10.96
C THR A 156 -10.45 24.57 -9.86
N GLU A 157 -10.59 24.06 -8.65
CA GLU A 157 -9.81 24.44 -7.48
C GLU A 157 -8.32 24.09 -7.63
N ASN A 158 -7.98 23.05 -8.41
CA ASN A 158 -6.61 22.70 -8.75
C ASN A 158 -6.01 23.57 -9.88
N ASN A 159 -6.82 24.45 -10.49
CA ASN A 159 -6.28 25.39 -11.46
C ASN A 159 -5.44 26.46 -10.72
N PRO A 160 -4.18 26.67 -11.08
CA PRO A 160 -3.33 27.71 -10.47
C PRO A 160 -3.97 29.09 -10.45
N LYS A 161 -4.81 29.41 -11.44
CA LYS A 161 -5.55 30.71 -11.49
C LYS A 161 -6.56 30.86 -10.35
N PHE A 162 -7.09 29.77 -9.81
CA PHE A 162 -8.06 29.80 -8.71
C PHE A 162 -7.40 30.32 -7.43
N ALA A 163 -6.32 29.67 -6.97
CA ALA A 163 -5.56 30.09 -5.79
C ALA A 163 -4.93 31.48 -5.99
N ASN A 164 -4.35 31.77 -7.16
CA ASN A 164 -3.73 33.07 -7.46
C ASN A 164 -4.71 34.24 -7.41
N ARG A 165 -5.98 34.02 -7.78
CA ARG A 165 -7.02 35.05 -7.65
C ARG A 165 -7.25 35.43 -6.19
N ILE A 166 -7.36 34.44 -5.30
CA ILE A 166 -7.54 34.64 -3.85
C ILE A 166 -6.30 35.30 -3.25
N ILE A 167 -5.12 34.82 -3.57
CA ILE A 167 -3.84 35.40 -3.12
C ILE A 167 -3.72 36.86 -3.55
N LYS A 168 -4.10 37.21 -4.77
CA LYS A 168 -4.09 38.60 -5.27
C LYS A 168 -5.00 39.52 -4.47
N GLN A 169 -6.20 39.06 -4.12
CA GLN A 169 -7.15 39.79 -3.28
C GLN A 169 -6.59 39.99 -1.87
N LEU A 170 -6.02 38.95 -1.27
CA LEU A 170 -5.43 39.03 0.07
C LEU A 170 -4.17 39.89 0.12
N LYS A 171 -3.34 39.89 -0.94
CA LYS A 171 -2.22 40.83 -1.06
C LYS A 171 -2.68 42.28 -1.17
N ALA A 172 -3.78 42.55 -1.88
CA ALA A 172 -4.35 43.88 -1.93
C ALA A 172 -4.88 44.33 -0.55
N TYR A 173 -5.52 43.43 0.19
CA TYR A 173 -5.93 43.65 1.57
C TYR A 173 -4.74 43.89 2.51
N ALA A 174 -3.70 43.06 2.44
CA ALA A 174 -2.49 43.20 3.26
C ALA A 174 -1.79 44.57 3.11
N LYS A 175 -1.85 45.17 1.92
CA LYS A 175 -1.29 46.53 1.67
C LYS A 175 -2.01 47.63 2.43
N ASN A 176 -3.24 47.38 2.86
CA ASN A 176 -4.07 48.35 3.61
C ASN A 176 -3.98 48.12 5.13
N LEU A 177 -3.20 47.10 5.58
CA LEU A 177 -2.94 46.84 6.99
C LEU A 177 -1.73 47.66 7.47
N GLU A 178 -1.71 47.96 8.78
CA GLU A 178 -0.57 48.66 9.40
C GLU A 178 0.71 47.85 9.30
N ALA A 179 1.87 48.51 9.25
CA ALA A 179 3.19 47.93 8.94
C ALA A 179 3.70 46.86 9.91
N ASN A 180 3.04 46.62 11.04
CA ASN A 180 3.43 45.65 12.08
C ASN A 180 2.51 44.41 12.14
N ASN A 181 1.76 44.12 11.08
CA ASN A 181 0.84 42.98 11.08
C ASN A 181 1.48 41.72 10.45
N ASP A 182 1.57 40.63 11.21
CA ASP A 182 2.07 39.33 10.77
C ASP A 182 1.15 38.60 9.78
N PHE A 183 0.32 39.34 9.03
CA PHE A 183 -0.62 38.76 8.08
C PHE A 183 0.10 38.20 6.82
N ASP A 184 0.10 36.89 6.67
CA ASP A 184 0.61 36.20 5.48
C ASP A 184 -0.53 35.92 4.49
N PRO A 185 -0.57 36.60 3.31
CA PRO A 185 -1.60 36.38 2.29
C PRO A 185 -1.66 34.98 1.74
N TYR A 186 -0.54 34.25 1.73
CA TYR A 186 -0.49 32.88 1.23
C TYR A 186 -1.13 31.92 2.23
N LYS A 187 -0.75 31.99 3.52
CA LYS A 187 -1.39 31.22 4.58
C LYS A 187 -2.89 31.48 4.68
N ALA A 188 -3.28 32.76 4.61
CA ALA A 188 -4.67 33.15 4.62
C ALA A 188 -5.44 32.58 3.41
N ALA A 189 -4.84 32.58 2.21
CA ALA A 189 -5.46 32.00 1.02
C ALA A 189 -5.82 30.54 1.22
N TYR A 190 -4.88 29.72 1.66
CA TYR A 190 -5.12 28.31 1.91
C TYR A 190 -6.13 28.07 3.04
N GLY A 191 -6.13 28.88 4.09
CA GLY A 191 -7.10 28.81 5.17
C GLY A 191 -8.53 29.14 4.75
N THR A 192 -8.72 29.99 3.74
CA THR A 192 -10.03 30.42 3.22
C THR A 192 -10.55 29.53 2.09
N MET A 193 -9.71 28.72 1.47
CA MET A 193 -10.14 27.77 0.44
C MET A 193 -11.12 26.74 1.00
N PRO A 194 -12.12 26.30 0.20
CA PRO A 194 -13.10 25.32 0.67
C PRO A 194 -12.44 23.99 1.09
N PRO A 195 -13.01 23.24 2.06
CA PRO A 195 -12.44 21.97 2.50
C PRO A 195 -12.54 20.85 1.45
N HIS A 196 -13.41 21.02 0.46
CA HIS A 196 -13.64 20.05 -0.63
C HIS A 196 -13.95 20.79 -1.94
N ALA A 197 -13.80 20.09 -3.06
CA ALA A 197 -14.13 20.66 -4.37
C ALA A 197 -15.64 20.84 -4.55
N THR A 198 -16.03 21.90 -5.26
CA THR A 198 -17.44 22.21 -5.55
C THR A 198 -18.09 21.13 -6.43
N ALA A 199 -17.32 20.56 -7.36
CA ALA A 199 -17.81 19.55 -8.30
C ALA A 199 -18.15 18.20 -7.64
N ASN A 200 -17.40 17.82 -6.58
CA ASN A 200 -17.60 16.58 -5.86
C ASN A 200 -17.04 16.69 -4.43
N PRO A 201 -17.89 16.59 -3.39
CA PRO A 201 -17.46 16.71 -1.98
C PRO A 201 -16.48 15.62 -1.52
N ALA A 202 -16.40 14.49 -2.20
CA ALA A 202 -15.40 13.44 -1.88
C ALA A 202 -13.97 13.85 -2.28
N ILE A 203 -13.82 14.90 -3.08
CA ILE A 203 -12.52 15.47 -3.43
C ILE A 203 -12.16 16.49 -2.36
N GLN A 204 -11.23 16.15 -1.50
CA GLN A 204 -10.86 16.93 -0.32
C GLN A 204 -9.55 17.69 -0.53
N GLN A 205 -9.39 18.78 0.19
CA GLN A 205 -8.13 19.49 0.23
C GLN A 205 -7.09 18.65 0.97
N MET A 206 -5.95 18.42 0.34
CA MET A 206 -4.85 17.60 0.84
C MET A 206 -3.51 18.25 0.57
N TYR A 207 -2.50 17.84 1.32
CA TYR A 207 -1.10 18.17 1.06
C TYR A 207 -0.39 16.95 0.45
N ILE A 208 -0.02 17.04 -0.83
CA ILE A 208 0.61 15.95 -1.58
C ILE A 208 1.86 16.50 -2.27
N ASN A 209 2.98 15.78 -2.17
CA ASN A 209 4.23 16.11 -2.86
C ASN A 209 4.69 17.57 -2.64
N GLY A 210 4.48 18.13 -1.45
CA GLY A 210 4.93 19.45 -1.11
C GLY A 210 4.00 20.61 -1.50
N HIS A 211 2.79 20.33 -1.98
CA HIS A 211 1.80 21.38 -2.30
C HIS A 211 0.39 20.99 -1.90
N PHE A 212 -0.46 22.00 -1.66
CA PHE A 212 -1.89 21.81 -1.45
C PHE A 212 -2.60 21.57 -2.79
N CYS A 213 -3.43 20.54 -2.81
CA CYS A 213 -4.30 20.25 -3.93
C CYS A 213 -5.62 19.63 -3.46
N TYR A 214 -6.56 19.51 -4.38
CA TYR A 214 -7.82 18.81 -4.18
C TYR A 214 -7.70 17.41 -4.80
N ALA A 215 -7.83 16.41 -3.97
CA ALA A 215 -7.51 15.04 -4.34
C ALA A 215 -8.49 14.02 -3.74
N TYR A 216 -8.52 12.85 -4.34
CA TYR A 216 -9.08 11.66 -3.73
C TYR A 216 -8.01 10.96 -2.90
N LYS A 217 -8.35 10.62 -1.66
CA LYS A 217 -7.48 9.84 -0.77
C LYS A 217 -7.77 8.35 -0.90
N PHE A 218 -6.71 7.56 -0.87
CA PHE A 218 -6.78 6.10 -0.85
C PHE A 218 -5.71 5.53 0.08
N GLY A 219 -5.95 4.33 0.59
CA GLY A 219 -4.99 3.55 1.35
C GLY A 219 -4.61 2.28 0.61
N VAL A 220 -3.38 1.85 0.79
CA VAL A 220 -2.85 0.62 0.21
C VAL A 220 -2.29 -0.26 1.32
N VAL A 221 -2.73 -1.50 1.34
CA VAL A 221 -2.16 -2.56 2.15
C VAL A 221 -1.34 -3.46 1.25
N THR A 222 -0.08 -3.70 1.60
CA THR A 222 0.81 -4.64 0.89
C THR A 222 1.39 -5.66 1.84
N ASN A 223 1.86 -6.79 1.32
CA ASN A 223 2.76 -7.63 2.08
C ASN A 223 4.21 -7.10 2.04
N GLY A 224 5.13 -7.73 2.75
CA GLY A 224 6.55 -7.34 2.77
C GLY A 224 7.27 -7.48 1.42
N LEU A 225 6.72 -8.25 0.47
CA LEU A 225 7.19 -8.30 -0.91
C LEU A 225 6.79 -7.06 -1.71
N GLY A 226 5.92 -6.20 -1.19
CA GLY A 226 5.36 -5.04 -1.90
C GLY A 226 4.25 -5.41 -2.88
N ILE A 227 3.60 -6.56 -2.68
CA ILE A 227 2.44 -6.98 -3.46
C ILE A 227 1.18 -6.49 -2.76
N ILE A 228 0.31 -5.80 -3.51
CA ILE A 228 -0.93 -5.22 -3.00
C ILE A 228 -1.86 -6.33 -2.52
N ARG A 229 -2.44 -6.14 -1.31
CA ARG A 229 -3.40 -7.05 -0.70
C ARG A 229 -4.77 -6.40 -0.52
N HIS A 230 -4.80 -5.08 -0.34
CA HIS A 230 -6.05 -4.33 -0.22
C HIS A 230 -5.86 -2.90 -0.69
N ILE A 231 -6.92 -2.32 -1.23
CA ILE A 231 -7.01 -0.91 -1.60
C ILE A 231 -8.29 -0.37 -1.00
N SER A 232 -8.17 0.60 -0.08
CA SER A 232 -9.30 1.35 0.44
C SER A 232 -9.41 2.69 -0.28
N PHE A 233 -10.59 3.02 -0.76
CA PHE A 233 -10.87 4.30 -1.39
C PHE A 233 -11.78 5.12 -0.48
N TYR A 234 -11.26 6.20 0.09
CA TYR A 234 -11.94 6.96 1.14
C TYR A 234 -12.95 7.96 0.56
N ASN A 235 -13.95 7.40 -0.12
CA ASN A 235 -15.09 8.13 -0.66
C ASN A 235 -16.26 8.14 0.35
N LYS A 236 -17.43 8.59 -0.11
CA LYS A 236 -18.63 8.62 0.72
C LYS A 236 -19.07 7.22 1.17
N ASP A 237 -18.99 6.23 0.27
CA ASP A 237 -19.43 4.86 0.58
C ASP A 237 -18.58 4.25 1.72
N PHE A 238 -17.27 4.52 1.73
CA PHE A 238 -16.38 4.14 2.83
C PHE A 238 -16.76 4.83 4.15
N LEU A 239 -17.03 6.13 4.12
CA LEU A 239 -17.41 6.87 5.34
C LEU A 239 -18.79 6.46 5.85
N ASP A 240 -19.72 6.12 4.98
CA ASP A 240 -21.05 5.61 5.35
C ASP A 240 -20.96 4.21 5.98
N ALA A 241 -20.01 3.39 5.54
CA ALA A 241 -19.71 2.07 6.13
C ALA A 241 -18.98 2.15 7.47
N HIS A 242 -18.23 3.25 7.71
CA HIS A 242 -17.42 3.47 8.92
C HIS A 242 -17.79 4.78 9.62
N PRO A 243 -18.96 4.87 10.27
CA PRO A 243 -19.43 6.09 10.92
C PRO A 243 -18.57 6.55 12.10
N GLU A 244 -17.70 5.69 12.64
CA GLU A 244 -16.70 6.00 13.66
C GLU A 244 -15.56 6.88 13.13
N VAL A 245 -15.39 6.96 11.81
CA VAL A 245 -14.33 7.73 11.16
C VAL A 245 -14.79 9.18 10.97
N ILE A 246 -14.26 10.06 11.82
CA ILE A 246 -14.58 11.49 11.75
C ILE A 246 -13.39 12.25 11.16
N ILE A 247 -13.65 13.04 10.12
CA ILE A 247 -12.68 13.95 9.53
C ILE A 247 -12.68 15.24 10.34
N GLU A 248 -11.63 15.47 11.11
CA GLU A 248 -11.47 16.64 11.94
C GLU A 248 -10.18 17.37 11.61
N LYS A 249 -10.25 18.68 11.52
CA LYS A 249 -9.06 19.54 11.45
C LYS A 249 -8.44 19.60 12.87
N LYS A 250 -7.21 19.12 13.03
CA LYS A 250 -6.54 19.03 14.34
C LYS A 250 -6.04 20.36 14.86
N ALA A 251 -5.65 21.26 13.98
CA ALA A 251 -5.17 22.58 14.32
C ALA A 251 -5.89 23.67 13.50
N LYS A 252 -5.80 24.90 13.93
CA LYS A 252 -6.33 26.06 13.18
C LYS A 252 -5.31 26.56 12.13
N SER A 253 -4.28 25.77 11.82
CA SER A 253 -3.29 26.12 10.80
C SER A 253 -3.89 26.00 9.40
N PRO A 254 -3.67 26.97 8.51
CA PRO A 254 -4.06 26.86 7.10
C PRO A 254 -3.30 25.75 6.35
N ASP A 255 -2.14 25.33 6.86
CA ASP A 255 -1.30 24.28 6.26
C ASP A 255 -1.73 22.87 6.68
N GLU A 256 -2.79 22.73 7.50
CA GLU A 256 -3.28 21.43 7.92
C GLU A 256 -4.13 20.78 6.83
N ASP A 257 -3.81 19.51 6.56
CA ASP A 257 -4.60 18.63 5.69
C ASP A 257 -6.03 18.48 6.24
N LYS A 258 -7.02 18.74 5.40
CA LYS A 258 -8.46 18.64 5.71
C LYS A 258 -9.04 17.26 5.31
N SER A 259 -8.21 16.34 4.89
CA SER A 259 -8.61 14.98 4.55
C SER A 259 -8.64 14.05 5.77
N LEU A 260 -9.08 12.81 5.55
CA LEU A 260 -9.02 11.77 6.56
C LEU A 260 -7.58 11.54 7.03
N ALA A 261 -7.32 11.64 8.35
CA ALA A 261 -5.99 11.37 8.90
C ALA A 261 -5.61 9.89 8.76
N ASP A 262 -4.33 9.61 8.42
CA ASP A 262 -3.83 8.26 8.19
C ASP A 262 -4.04 7.33 9.38
N ALA A 263 -3.81 7.83 10.59
CA ALA A 263 -4.03 7.09 11.83
C ALA A 263 -5.49 6.66 12.04
N LYS A 264 -6.46 7.45 11.54
CA LYS A 264 -7.88 7.11 11.62
C LYS A 264 -8.32 6.16 10.50
N ALA A 265 -7.60 6.14 9.39
CA ALA A 265 -7.89 5.28 8.25
C ALA A 265 -7.42 3.83 8.47
N LEU A 266 -6.42 3.60 9.31
CA LEU A 266 -5.76 2.30 9.46
C LEU A 266 -6.71 1.18 9.91
N ILE A 267 -7.36 1.37 11.07
CA ILE A 267 -8.20 0.33 11.68
C ILE A 267 -9.34 -0.07 10.75
N PRO A 268 -10.18 0.85 10.23
CA PRO A 268 -11.25 0.49 9.30
C PRO A 268 -10.74 -0.23 8.03
N THR A 269 -9.59 0.20 7.50
CA THR A 269 -8.97 -0.45 6.33
C THR A 269 -8.56 -1.89 6.64
N LEU A 270 -7.98 -2.15 7.81
CA LEU A 270 -7.57 -3.50 8.22
C LEU A 270 -8.79 -4.39 8.54
N ASP A 271 -9.84 -3.84 9.14
CA ASP A 271 -11.08 -4.57 9.40
C ASP A 271 -11.75 -5.02 8.09
N ASP A 272 -11.81 -4.13 7.09
CA ASP A 272 -12.31 -4.47 5.75
C ASP A 272 -11.44 -5.54 5.09
N PHE A 273 -10.12 -5.42 5.20
CA PHE A 273 -9.19 -6.42 4.67
C PHE A 273 -9.41 -7.80 5.31
N PHE A 274 -9.42 -7.91 6.63
CA PHE A 274 -9.60 -9.18 7.32
C PHE A 274 -11.00 -9.78 7.13
N LYS A 275 -12.02 -8.93 6.97
CA LYS A 275 -13.37 -9.38 6.63
C LYS A 275 -13.44 -10.03 5.24
N LYS A 276 -12.71 -9.47 4.26
CA LYS A 276 -12.65 -10.00 2.89
C LYS A 276 -11.71 -11.21 2.77
N HIS A 277 -10.63 -11.25 3.55
CA HIS A 277 -9.58 -12.27 3.51
C HIS A 277 -9.35 -12.95 4.88
N PRO A 278 -10.33 -13.68 5.42
CA PRO A 278 -10.24 -14.23 6.79
C PRO A 278 -9.17 -15.31 6.97
N LEU A 279 -8.66 -15.88 5.87
CA LEU A 279 -7.59 -16.89 5.89
C LEU A 279 -6.19 -16.26 5.91
N ILE A 280 -6.04 -15.01 5.53
CA ILE A 280 -4.75 -14.30 5.57
C ILE A 280 -4.54 -13.76 6.99
N LYS A 281 -3.53 -14.29 7.68
CA LYS A 281 -3.23 -13.95 9.09
C LYS A 281 -1.77 -13.52 9.25
N PRO A 282 -1.41 -12.31 8.83
CA PRO A 282 -0.05 -11.80 8.97
C PRO A 282 0.31 -11.65 10.45
N ASN A 283 1.56 -11.88 10.78
CA ASN A 283 2.04 -11.80 12.16
C ASN A 283 2.82 -10.52 12.48
N THR A 284 3.17 -9.72 11.47
CA THR A 284 4.01 -8.53 11.60
C THR A 284 3.39 -7.35 10.87
N PHE A 285 3.22 -6.22 11.56
CA PHE A 285 2.76 -4.96 10.99
C PHE A 285 3.91 -3.96 10.87
N LEU A 286 3.98 -3.23 9.74
CA LEU A 286 4.92 -2.12 9.54
C LEU A 286 4.15 -0.86 9.13
N GLY A 287 4.38 0.23 9.87
CA GLY A 287 3.76 1.53 9.60
C GLY A 287 4.71 2.68 9.89
N ASP A 288 4.34 3.89 9.49
CA ASP A 288 5.11 5.09 9.80
C ASP A 288 4.80 5.64 11.20
N ALA A 289 5.50 6.73 11.58
CA ALA A 289 5.31 7.37 12.86
C ALA A 289 3.92 8.01 13.06
N ALA A 290 3.13 8.20 11.99
CA ALA A 290 1.75 8.71 12.11
C ALA A 290 0.85 7.72 12.87
N PHE A 291 1.19 6.43 12.84
CA PHE A 291 0.47 5.36 13.51
C PHE A 291 0.90 5.14 14.97
N ASP A 292 1.84 5.92 15.51
CA ASP A 292 2.33 5.78 16.88
C ASP A 292 1.30 6.28 17.91
N SER A 293 0.28 5.47 18.16
CA SER A 293 -0.75 5.70 19.19
C SER A 293 -1.11 4.42 19.95
N ILE A 294 -1.48 4.57 21.24
CA ILE A 294 -1.82 3.43 22.10
C ILE A 294 -3.01 2.64 21.55
N SER A 295 -4.01 3.31 20.97
CA SER A 295 -5.18 2.67 20.38
C SER A 295 -4.82 1.76 19.20
N ILE A 296 -3.88 2.21 18.35
CA ILE A 296 -3.40 1.40 17.22
C ILE A 296 -2.63 0.19 17.73
N TYR A 297 -1.73 0.35 18.71
CA TYR A 297 -1.01 -0.81 19.26
C TYR A 297 -1.94 -1.83 19.92
N LYS A 298 -2.98 -1.39 20.65
CA LYS A 298 -4.00 -2.29 21.20
C LYS A 298 -4.70 -3.07 20.11
N TYR A 299 -5.21 -2.38 19.10
CA TYR A 299 -5.86 -3.03 17.97
C TYR A 299 -4.95 -4.06 17.30
N LEU A 300 -3.71 -3.69 16.97
CA LEU A 300 -2.77 -4.58 16.29
C LEU A 300 -2.39 -5.81 17.13
N LEU A 301 -2.08 -5.63 18.42
CA LEU A 301 -1.46 -6.65 19.25
C LEU A 301 -2.44 -7.43 20.13
N GLU A 302 -3.61 -6.87 20.44
CA GLU A 302 -4.61 -7.47 21.35
C GLU A 302 -5.87 -7.89 20.58
N ASP A 303 -6.38 -7.04 19.64
CA ASP A 303 -7.65 -7.26 18.97
C ASP A 303 -7.49 -7.98 17.61
N SER A 304 -6.29 -7.92 17.00
CA SER A 304 -6.02 -8.56 15.69
C SER A 304 -4.99 -9.69 15.78
N CYS A 305 -4.49 -10.16 14.63
CA CYS A 305 -3.59 -11.33 14.57
C CYS A 305 -2.09 -11.00 14.72
N PHE A 306 -1.71 -9.72 14.81
CA PHE A 306 -0.30 -9.35 14.78
C PHE A 306 0.41 -9.66 16.09
N LYS A 307 1.63 -10.17 15.99
CA LYS A 307 2.52 -10.45 17.13
C LYS A 307 3.55 -9.34 17.34
N ARG A 308 3.82 -8.55 16.31
CA ARG A 308 4.84 -7.48 16.29
C ARG A 308 4.34 -6.30 15.47
N ALA A 309 4.65 -5.09 15.94
CA ALA A 309 4.38 -3.86 15.21
C ALA A 309 5.65 -3.00 15.14
N TYR A 310 6.10 -2.71 13.93
CA TYR A 310 7.26 -1.86 13.65
C TYR A 310 6.75 -0.48 13.24
N ILE A 311 6.57 0.39 14.24
CA ILE A 311 6.11 1.77 14.08
C ILE A 311 7.09 2.67 14.82
N PRO A 312 7.80 3.62 14.17
CA PRO A 312 8.70 4.56 14.83
C PRO A 312 7.97 5.43 15.85
N LEU A 313 8.68 5.85 16.89
CA LEU A 313 8.12 6.73 17.90
C LEU A 313 8.02 8.16 17.35
N LYS A 314 6.83 8.76 17.46
CA LYS A 314 6.60 10.16 17.10
C LYS A 314 7.12 11.11 18.18
N ASN A 315 6.98 10.72 19.45
CA ASN A 315 7.40 11.50 20.62
C ASN A 315 8.17 10.62 21.59
N LYS A 316 8.99 11.24 22.46
CA LYS A 316 9.71 10.52 23.53
C LYS A 316 8.72 9.69 24.37
N LEU A 317 9.16 8.47 24.71
CA LEU A 317 8.41 7.61 25.61
C LEU A 317 8.51 8.17 27.03
N SER A 318 7.37 8.40 27.66
CA SER A 318 7.27 8.47 29.11
C SER A 318 6.63 7.17 29.60
N ILE A 319 7.35 6.41 30.42
CA ILE A 319 6.83 5.21 31.08
C ILE A 319 6.57 5.61 32.53
N PRO A 320 5.31 5.83 32.91
CA PRO A 320 4.96 6.16 34.31
C PRO A 320 5.15 4.94 35.21
N ASN A 321 5.55 5.18 36.49
CA ASN A 321 5.61 4.23 37.57
C ASN A 321 6.51 2.99 37.38
N VAL A 322 7.73 3.18 36.89
CA VAL A 322 8.76 2.12 36.87
C VAL A 322 9.98 2.53 37.69
N ASP A 323 10.56 1.55 38.39
CA ASP A 323 11.73 1.75 39.27
C ASP A 323 13.06 1.82 38.49
N TYR A 324 13.01 2.11 37.20
CA TYR A 324 14.19 2.17 36.34
C TYR A 324 14.07 3.27 35.27
N LYS A 325 15.21 3.82 34.88
CA LYS A 325 15.29 4.77 33.77
C LYS A 325 15.26 4.03 32.43
N THR A 326 14.66 4.64 31.43
CA THR A 326 14.62 4.12 30.07
C THR A 326 15.30 5.08 29.10
N ASN A 327 15.89 4.53 28.03
CA ASN A 327 16.35 5.33 26.91
C ASN A 327 15.18 5.82 26.01
N GLU A 328 15.48 6.52 24.94
CA GLU A 328 14.50 7.03 23.97
C GLU A 328 13.67 5.92 23.30
N ASN A 329 14.21 4.72 23.20
CA ASN A 329 13.57 3.53 22.65
C ASN A 329 12.75 2.72 23.69
N GLY A 330 12.67 3.19 24.92
CA GLY A 330 11.96 2.50 26.00
C GLY A 330 12.71 1.34 26.64
N ASN A 331 13.97 1.10 26.26
CA ASN A 331 14.78 0.06 26.89
C ASN A 331 15.23 0.50 28.27
N PRO A 332 15.14 -0.37 29.31
CA PRO A 332 15.70 -0.10 30.61
C PRO A 332 17.20 0.23 30.52
N CYS A 333 17.66 1.19 31.30
CA CYS A 333 19.06 1.58 31.36
C CYS A 333 19.70 1.16 32.68
N CYS A 334 21.05 1.09 32.67
CA CYS A 334 21.80 0.87 33.90
C CYS A 334 21.53 2.02 34.91
N PRO A 335 21.19 1.75 36.18
CA PRO A 335 20.94 2.81 37.16
C PRO A 335 22.14 3.71 37.43
N ASN A 336 23.35 3.13 37.41
CA ASN A 336 24.60 3.86 37.66
C ASN A 336 25.15 4.58 36.43
N ASP A 337 24.67 4.14 35.20
CA ASP A 337 25.04 4.77 33.95
C ASP A 337 23.84 4.75 32.99
N PRO A 338 23.01 5.80 33.00
CA PRO A 338 21.83 5.87 32.14
C PRO A 338 22.12 5.88 30.63
N SER A 339 23.37 6.10 30.22
CA SER A 339 23.77 6.02 28.82
C SER A 339 23.90 4.57 28.30
N LEU A 340 23.93 3.59 29.21
CA LEU A 340 24.07 2.18 28.90
C LEU A 340 22.70 1.48 28.93
N PRO A 341 22.06 1.22 27.77
CA PRO A 341 20.82 0.44 27.70
C PRO A 341 21.10 -1.03 28.05
N MET A 342 20.20 -1.63 28.78
CA MET A 342 20.24 -3.07 29.10
C MET A 342 19.97 -3.90 27.86
N LYS A 343 20.59 -5.09 27.78
CA LYS A 343 20.40 -6.03 26.68
C LYS A 343 19.16 -6.88 26.92
N ARG A 344 18.31 -7.02 25.90
CA ARG A 344 17.23 -8.01 25.93
C ARG A 344 17.82 -9.42 25.87
N GLU A 345 17.35 -10.30 26.73
CA GLU A 345 17.74 -11.71 26.75
C GLU A 345 16.66 -12.56 26.09
N GLY A 346 17.00 -13.12 24.92
CA GLY A 346 16.10 -13.95 24.11
C GLY A 346 15.08 -13.15 23.30
N ASN A 347 14.58 -13.77 22.25
CA ASN A 347 13.59 -13.19 21.33
C ASN A 347 12.15 -13.58 21.67
N LYS A 348 11.96 -14.50 22.65
CA LYS A 348 10.65 -14.97 23.10
C LYS A 348 10.30 -14.33 24.43
N SER A 349 9.00 -14.12 24.66
CA SER A 349 8.49 -13.72 25.96
C SER A 349 8.76 -14.82 27.00
N HIS A 350 9.22 -14.41 28.17
CA HIS A 350 9.37 -15.32 29.30
C HIS A 350 8.09 -15.27 30.13
N LEU A 351 7.53 -16.42 30.49
CA LEU A 351 6.41 -16.49 31.41
C LEU A 351 6.92 -16.31 32.84
N ARG A 352 6.40 -15.31 33.54
CA ARG A 352 6.61 -15.11 34.96
C ARG A 352 5.26 -15.06 35.65
N CYS A 353 5.02 -16.00 36.51
CA CYS A 353 3.70 -16.17 37.14
C CYS A 353 2.54 -16.25 36.13
N GLY A 354 2.77 -16.92 34.98
CA GLY A 354 1.78 -17.07 33.91
C GLY A 354 1.63 -15.83 32.98
N VAL A 355 2.31 -14.73 33.28
CA VAL A 355 2.23 -13.50 32.47
C VAL A 355 3.44 -13.38 31.55
N PRO A 356 3.27 -13.09 30.24
CA PRO A 356 4.37 -12.84 29.32
C PRO A 356 5.23 -11.65 29.77
N THR A 357 6.53 -11.82 29.83
CA THR A 357 7.49 -10.77 30.20
C THR A 357 8.67 -10.73 29.24
N MET A 358 9.24 -9.54 29.07
CA MET A 358 10.53 -9.35 28.38
C MET A 358 11.62 -9.19 29.42
N LYS A 359 12.69 -9.98 29.32
CA LYS A 359 13.79 -9.95 30.24
C LYS A 359 14.94 -9.11 29.68
N PHE A 360 15.38 -8.13 30.46
CA PHE A 360 16.55 -7.32 30.17
C PHE A 360 17.64 -7.61 31.19
N VAL A 361 18.89 -7.68 30.73
CA VAL A 361 20.06 -8.01 31.56
C VAL A 361 21.11 -6.93 31.43
N CYS A 362 21.98 -6.82 32.45
CA CYS A 362 23.09 -5.88 32.42
C CYS A 362 23.91 -6.00 31.14
N PRO A 363 24.23 -4.90 30.43
CA PRO A 363 25.02 -4.95 29.20
C PRO A 363 26.43 -5.49 29.39
N LYS A 364 27.00 -5.42 30.60
CA LYS A 364 28.31 -5.96 30.96
C LYS A 364 28.25 -7.41 31.49
N MET A 365 27.09 -8.07 31.41
CA MET A 365 26.94 -9.49 31.73
C MET A 365 27.46 -10.36 30.58
N LYS A 366 28.27 -11.38 30.93
CA LYS A 366 28.79 -12.40 30.02
C LYS A 366 28.44 -13.80 30.49
N TRP A 367 28.35 -14.71 29.55
CA TRP A 367 28.29 -16.14 29.82
C TRP A 367 29.71 -16.69 29.93
N VAL A 368 30.02 -17.32 31.06
CA VAL A 368 31.33 -17.93 31.34
C VAL A 368 31.13 -19.44 31.48
N TRP A 369 31.99 -20.23 30.85
CA TRP A 369 32.00 -21.68 30.98
C TRP A 369 32.77 -22.10 32.22
N ASP A 370 32.12 -22.81 33.12
CA ASP A 370 32.74 -23.44 34.30
C ASP A 370 33.23 -24.84 33.92
N LYS A 371 34.55 -25.04 33.90
CA LYS A 371 35.20 -26.32 33.53
C LYS A 371 34.93 -27.43 34.55
N GLU A 372 34.84 -27.06 35.84
CA GLU A 372 34.62 -28.03 36.92
C GLU A 372 33.17 -28.52 36.94
N ARG A 373 32.22 -27.60 36.82
CA ARG A 373 30.76 -27.87 36.86
C ARG A 373 30.19 -28.24 35.51
N LYS A 374 30.99 -28.21 34.43
CA LYS A 374 30.57 -28.46 33.03
C LYS A 374 29.29 -27.73 32.65
N ARG A 375 29.14 -26.49 33.08
CA ARG A 375 27.97 -25.66 32.79
C ARG A 375 28.35 -24.19 32.60
N SER A 376 27.57 -23.48 31.78
CA SER A 376 27.69 -22.03 31.63
C SER A 376 26.98 -21.32 32.76
N TYR A 377 27.59 -20.28 33.29
CA TYR A 377 26.95 -19.37 34.25
C TYR A 377 27.12 -17.90 33.83
N ARG A 378 26.28 -17.04 34.36
CA ARG A 378 26.33 -15.61 34.10
C ARG A 378 27.28 -14.94 35.09
N LYS A 379 28.15 -14.09 34.59
CA LYS A 379 29.05 -13.24 35.38
C LYS A 379 28.93 -11.79 34.89
N CYS A 380 28.75 -10.86 35.81
CA CYS A 380 28.82 -9.42 35.50
C CYS A 380 30.22 -8.89 35.70
N GLU A 381 30.79 -8.30 34.66
CA GLU A 381 32.12 -7.69 34.69
C GLU A 381 32.00 -6.16 34.81
N CYS A 382 31.13 -5.68 35.70
CA CYS A 382 30.94 -4.25 35.93
C CYS A 382 31.88 -3.76 37.04
N GLU A 383 32.64 -2.72 36.77
CA GLU A 383 33.55 -2.09 37.76
C GLU A 383 32.79 -1.35 38.85
N ASN A 384 31.59 -0.81 38.51
CA ASN A 384 30.68 -0.14 39.46
C ASN A 384 29.31 -0.85 39.47
N PRO A 385 29.21 -1.98 40.17
CA PRO A 385 27.99 -2.78 40.13
C PRO A 385 26.80 -2.09 40.84
N CYS A 386 25.65 -2.06 40.17
CA CYS A 386 24.38 -1.52 40.68
C CYS A 386 23.56 -2.54 41.48
N THR A 387 24.10 -3.71 41.75
CA THR A 387 23.46 -4.84 42.42
C THR A 387 24.53 -5.72 43.07
N THR A 388 24.17 -6.38 44.17
CA THR A 388 25.00 -7.40 44.84
C THR A 388 25.01 -8.73 44.11
N SER A 389 24.17 -8.92 43.12
CA SER A 389 24.10 -10.15 42.32
C SER A 389 25.33 -10.32 41.40
N SER A 390 26.00 -11.47 41.50
CA SER A 390 27.11 -11.82 40.63
C SER A 390 26.75 -11.90 39.15
N CYS A 391 25.47 -12.11 38.84
CA CYS A 391 24.91 -12.16 37.49
C CYS A 391 24.62 -10.78 36.92
N GLY A 392 24.77 -9.69 37.72
CA GLY A 392 24.33 -8.35 37.34
C GLY A 392 22.81 -8.14 37.47
N ARG A 393 22.37 -6.90 37.20
CA ARG A 393 20.96 -6.53 37.30
C ARG A 393 20.14 -7.15 36.17
N MET A 394 18.96 -7.65 36.54
CA MET A 394 17.95 -8.15 35.61
C MET A 394 16.63 -7.39 35.84
N ILE A 395 15.99 -6.97 34.76
CA ILE A 395 14.70 -6.29 34.80
C ILE A 395 13.72 -7.09 33.96
N TYR A 396 12.54 -7.33 34.49
CA TYR A 396 11.41 -7.94 33.77
C TYR A 396 10.41 -6.85 33.46
N VAL A 397 10.10 -6.69 32.19
CA VAL A 397 9.14 -5.71 31.69
C VAL A 397 7.90 -6.45 31.24
N TYR A 398 6.75 -5.91 31.59
CA TYR A 398 5.44 -6.43 31.19
C TYR A 398 4.95 -5.60 29.99
N PRO A 399 4.88 -6.17 28.77
CA PRO A 399 4.47 -5.44 27.57
C PRO A 399 3.08 -4.79 27.67
N GLU A 400 2.15 -5.45 28.38
CA GLU A 400 0.79 -4.95 28.62
C GLU A 400 0.74 -3.58 29.32
N GLN A 401 1.78 -3.23 30.10
CA GLN A 401 1.86 -1.94 30.79
C GLN A 401 2.16 -0.78 29.84
N ASN A 402 2.82 -1.05 28.71
CA ASN A 402 3.11 -0.05 27.69
C ASN A 402 3.38 -0.68 26.32
N LEU A 403 2.33 -0.96 25.55
CA LEU A 403 2.41 -1.52 24.21
C LEU A 403 3.20 -0.64 23.23
N ARG A 404 3.21 0.68 23.45
CA ARG A 404 3.96 1.63 22.63
C ARG A 404 5.47 1.47 22.83
N ALA A 405 5.92 1.17 24.03
CA ALA A 405 7.33 0.88 24.33
C ALA A 405 7.74 -0.52 23.85
N TYR A 406 6.82 -1.48 23.96
CA TYR A 406 7.07 -2.90 23.74
C TYR A 406 6.06 -3.51 22.74
N PRO A 407 6.16 -3.14 21.46
CA PRO A 407 5.20 -3.56 20.44
C PRO A 407 5.47 -4.98 19.91
N GLY A 408 5.72 -5.95 20.79
CA GLY A 408 6.09 -7.33 20.42
C GLY A 408 7.53 -7.49 19.93
N THR A 409 8.28 -6.41 19.81
CA THR A 409 9.70 -6.40 19.38
C THR A 409 10.48 -5.35 20.17
N THR A 410 11.81 -5.36 20.07
CA THR A 410 12.70 -4.42 20.74
C THR A 410 13.14 -3.35 19.77
N ARG A 411 12.92 -2.08 20.10
CA ARG A 411 13.32 -0.94 19.28
C ARG A 411 14.83 -0.68 19.36
N GLY A 412 15.42 -0.11 18.31
CA GLY A 412 16.80 0.37 18.29
C GLY A 412 17.85 -0.75 18.31
N ASN A 413 17.54 -1.89 17.71
CA ASN A 413 18.49 -2.95 17.44
C ASN A 413 18.57 -3.23 15.92
N GLU A 414 19.55 -4.02 15.49
CA GLU A 414 19.76 -4.36 14.08
C GLU A 414 18.55 -5.09 13.45
N GLU A 415 17.86 -5.93 14.22
CA GLU A 415 16.64 -6.61 13.78
C GLU A 415 15.54 -5.60 13.48
N TRP A 416 15.34 -4.62 14.37
CA TRP A 416 14.38 -3.55 14.14
C TRP A 416 14.69 -2.79 12.85
N ASP A 417 15.94 -2.34 12.72
CA ASP A 417 16.36 -1.50 11.59
C ASP A 417 16.27 -2.24 10.26
N SER A 418 16.65 -3.52 10.23
CA SER A 418 16.58 -4.35 9.02
C SER A 418 15.14 -4.64 8.61
N THR A 419 14.27 -4.98 9.57
CA THR A 419 12.86 -5.25 9.30
C THR A 419 12.12 -3.97 8.91
N TYR A 420 12.35 -2.85 9.62
CA TYR A 420 11.69 -1.59 9.32
C TYR A 420 12.01 -1.05 7.92
N LYS A 421 13.20 -1.31 7.39
CA LYS A 421 13.56 -0.96 6.00
C LYS A 421 12.62 -1.56 4.95
N ILE A 422 11.97 -2.69 5.26
CA ILE A 422 11.00 -3.33 4.36
C ILE A 422 9.78 -2.42 4.12
N ARG A 423 9.46 -1.52 5.05
CA ARG A 423 8.34 -0.56 4.93
C ARG A 423 8.39 0.24 3.62
N VAL A 424 9.57 0.52 3.09
CA VAL A 424 9.71 1.21 1.79
C VAL A 424 8.96 0.51 0.64
N ASN A 425 8.62 -0.76 0.79
CA ASN A 425 7.93 -1.52 -0.25
C ASN A 425 6.48 -1.06 -0.47
N VAL A 426 5.76 -0.59 0.56
CA VAL A 426 4.41 0.00 0.36
C VAL A 426 4.51 1.34 -0.37
N GLU A 427 5.51 2.17 -0.06
CA GLU A 427 5.76 3.43 -0.78
C GLU A 427 6.08 3.16 -2.27
N LYS A 428 6.92 2.15 -2.54
CA LYS A 428 7.22 1.72 -3.92
C LYS A 428 5.97 1.24 -4.65
N SER A 429 5.06 0.52 -3.96
CA SER A 429 3.80 0.06 -4.56
C SER A 429 2.86 1.21 -4.86
N ILE A 430 2.76 2.21 -3.98
CA ILE A 430 2.00 3.44 -4.22
C ILE A 430 2.58 4.20 -5.42
N ASN A 431 3.90 4.36 -5.49
CA ASN A 431 4.56 5.01 -6.62
C ASN A 431 4.35 4.21 -7.92
N HIS A 432 4.36 2.88 -7.85
CA HIS A 432 4.05 2.04 -9.00
C HIS A 432 2.63 2.26 -9.53
N ILE A 433 1.64 2.37 -8.62
CA ILE A 433 0.27 2.74 -8.98
C ILE A 433 0.22 4.12 -9.66
N LYS A 434 0.86 5.12 -9.06
CA LYS A 434 0.77 6.52 -9.52
C LYS A 434 1.51 6.74 -10.83
N ASP A 435 2.74 6.25 -10.93
CA ASP A 435 3.66 6.55 -12.02
C ASP A 435 3.61 5.47 -13.10
N SER A 436 3.89 4.21 -12.75
CA SER A 436 3.99 3.12 -13.73
C SER A 436 2.63 2.75 -14.32
N PHE A 437 1.58 2.72 -13.51
CA PHE A 437 0.21 2.50 -13.98
C PHE A 437 -0.52 3.80 -14.36
N CYS A 438 0.20 4.93 -14.36
CA CYS A 438 -0.23 6.25 -14.84
C CYS A 438 -1.49 6.82 -14.15
N LEU A 439 -1.75 6.45 -12.87
CA LEU A 439 -2.93 6.98 -12.19
C LEU A 439 -2.78 8.45 -11.79
N ALA A 440 -1.56 8.93 -11.55
CA ALA A 440 -1.31 10.36 -11.31
C ALA A 440 -1.75 11.26 -12.47
N ASN A 441 -1.80 10.71 -13.68
CA ASN A 441 -2.19 11.42 -14.90
C ASN A 441 -3.70 11.32 -15.23
N ARG A 442 -4.49 10.68 -14.36
CA ARG A 442 -5.94 10.54 -14.59
C ARG A 442 -6.66 11.87 -14.36
N LYS A 443 -7.33 12.35 -15.41
CA LYS A 443 -8.12 13.59 -15.36
C LYS A 443 -9.59 13.24 -15.17
N THR A 444 -9.99 12.94 -13.95
CA THR A 444 -11.39 12.59 -13.63
C THR A 444 -11.88 13.29 -12.36
N GLN A 445 -13.19 13.57 -12.33
CA GLN A 445 -13.92 14.02 -11.14
C GLN A 445 -14.82 12.90 -10.60
N ASN A 446 -14.90 11.78 -11.31
CA ASN A 446 -15.80 10.69 -10.96
C ASN A 446 -15.09 9.67 -10.05
N ALA A 447 -15.62 9.53 -8.83
CA ALA A 447 -15.08 8.64 -7.81
C ALA A 447 -15.04 7.17 -8.27
N LYS A 448 -16.14 6.66 -8.85
CA LYS A 448 -16.24 5.26 -9.32
C LYS A 448 -15.22 4.94 -10.41
N THR A 449 -15.02 5.88 -11.35
CA THR A 449 -14.00 5.71 -12.40
C THR A 449 -12.61 5.59 -11.81
N LEU A 450 -12.27 6.45 -10.83
CA LEU A 450 -10.94 6.43 -10.22
C LEU A 450 -10.74 5.20 -9.34
N HIS A 451 -11.76 4.83 -8.56
CA HIS A 451 -11.71 3.62 -7.73
C HIS A 451 -11.52 2.37 -8.60
N SER A 452 -12.30 2.22 -9.68
CA SER A 452 -12.09 1.14 -10.64
C SER A 452 -10.69 1.14 -11.25
N ASP A 453 -10.13 2.31 -11.60
CA ASP A 453 -8.76 2.42 -12.10
C ASP A 453 -7.70 2.00 -11.06
N LEU A 454 -7.91 2.26 -9.77
CA LEU A 454 -7.07 1.78 -8.67
C LEU A 454 -7.14 0.25 -8.55
N LEU A 455 -8.35 -0.31 -8.56
CA LEU A 455 -8.56 -1.77 -8.52
C LEU A 455 -7.94 -2.47 -9.72
N ILE A 456 -8.11 -1.91 -10.93
CA ILE A 456 -7.49 -2.45 -12.16
C ILE A 456 -5.95 -2.38 -12.09
N ALA A 457 -5.39 -1.34 -11.48
CA ALA A 457 -3.95 -1.29 -11.23
C ALA A 457 -3.48 -2.40 -10.27
N GLY A 458 -4.26 -2.67 -9.20
CA GLY A 458 -4.04 -3.81 -8.32
C GLY A 458 -4.15 -5.15 -9.06
N ILE A 459 -5.17 -5.34 -9.89
CA ILE A 459 -5.36 -6.53 -10.74
C ILE A 459 -4.15 -6.73 -11.66
N ALA A 460 -3.67 -5.67 -12.31
CA ALA A 460 -2.52 -5.75 -13.19
C ALA A 460 -1.25 -6.19 -12.44
N GLN A 461 -1.03 -5.71 -11.21
CA GLN A 461 0.08 -6.18 -10.39
C GLN A 461 -0.10 -7.65 -9.98
N LEU A 462 -1.31 -8.07 -9.59
CA LEU A 462 -1.56 -9.46 -9.18
C LEU A 462 -1.43 -10.45 -10.34
N ILE A 463 -1.88 -10.07 -11.55
CA ILE A 463 -1.61 -10.84 -12.79
C ILE A 463 -0.10 -10.93 -13.05
N THR A 464 0.66 -9.86 -12.76
CA THR A 464 2.13 -9.88 -12.84
C THR A 464 2.72 -10.96 -11.92
N VAL A 465 2.20 -11.10 -10.70
CA VAL A 465 2.63 -12.15 -9.76
C VAL A 465 2.35 -13.54 -10.32
N VAL A 466 1.13 -13.76 -10.83
CA VAL A 466 0.73 -15.05 -11.41
C VAL A 466 1.60 -15.41 -12.62
N LEU A 467 1.84 -14.46 -13.53
CA LEU A 467 2.69 -14.70 -14.70
C LEU A 467 4.13 -15.01 -14.29
N ALA A 468 4.70 -14.20 -13.39
CA ALA A 468 6.08 -14.40 -12.91
C ALA A 468 6.29 -15.79 -12.25
N ASP A 469 5.29 -16.28 -11.53
CA ASP A 469 5.29 -17.62 -10.96
C ASP A 469 5.21 -18.71 -12.03
N LYS A 470 4.28 -18.58 -12.99
CA LYS A 470 4.08 -19.54 -14.10
C LYS A 470 5.33 -19.69 -14.98
N ILE A 471 6.06 -18.60 -15.22
CA ILE A 471 7.31 -18.61 -16.00
C ILE A 471 8.56 -18.86 -15.13
N HIS A 472 8.39 -19.11 -13.82
CA HIS A 472 9.47 -19.32 -12.83
C HIS A 472 10.50 -18.18 -12.77
N ARG A 473 10.04 -16.92 -12.90
CA ARG A 473 10.86 -15.71 -12.90
C ARG A 473 10.39 -14.75 -11.78
N HIS A 474 10.61 -15.15 -10.53
CA HIS A 474 10.15 -14.42 -9.36
C HIS A 474 10.75 -13.02 -9.20
N GLU A 475 11.84 -12.70 -9.90
CA GLU A 475 12.40 -11.35 -9.98
C GLU A 475 11.43 -10.34 -10.61
N TYR A 476 10.46 -10.79 -11.40
CA TYR A 476 9.47 -9.94 -12.09
C TYR A 476 8.13 -9.79 -11.35
N ILE A 477 7.98 -10.32 -10.13
CA ILE A 477 6.70 -10.27 -9.40
C ILE A 477 6.14 -8.86 -9.18
N ARG A 478 6.97 -7.83 -9.29
CA ARG A 478 6.55 -6.42 -9.13
C ARG A 478 6.30 -5.71 -10.44
N SER A 479 6.92 -6.14 -11.53
CA SER A 479 6.81 -5.47 -12.83
C SER A 479 7.22 -6.37 -13.97
N LEU A 480 6.39 -6.43 -14.99
CA LEU A 480 6.64 -7.15 -16.25
C LEU A 480 7.36 -6.28 -17.30
N LYS A 481 7.69 -5.03 -16.98
CA LYS A 481 8.35 -4.12 -17.96
C LYS A 481 9.60 -4.72 -18.63
N PRO A 482 10.48 -5.45 -17.91
CA PRO A 482 11.63 -6.08 -18.56
C PRO A 482 11.27 -7.18 -19.57
N LEU A 483 10.04 -7.70 -19.56
CA LEU A 483 9.56 -8.70 -20.53
C LEU A 483 8.88 -8.05 -21.75
N ILE A 484 8.56 -6.77 -21.68
CA ILE A 484 7.90 -6.00 -22.73
C ILE A 484 8.95 -5.37 -23.68
N ALA A 485 10.15 -5.10 -23.14
CA ALA A 485 11.23 -4.40 -23.83
C ALA A 485 11.95 -5.26 -24.87
#